data_1b00e62f94eff938e2b8b202684a0a48
#
_entry.id   1b00e62f94eff938e2b8b202684a0a48
#
_cell.length_a   1.000
_cell.length_b   1.000
_cell.length_c   1.000
_cell.angle_alpha   90.00
_cell.angle_beta   90.00
_cell.angle_gamma   90.00
#
_symmetry.space_group_name_H-M   'P 1'
#
loop_
_entity.id
_entity.type
_entity.pdbx_description
1 polymer ?
#
loop_
_entity_poly.entity_id
_entity_poly.type
_entity_poly.pdbx_seq_one_letter_code
_entity_poly.pdbx_strand_id
1 'polypeptide(L)'
;MNDARSLSDKAKLITAIWLLLSAGFLATTLVSYFVSRDLIRESIVATELPLTSDNVYSEIQKDLVRPILISSMMSRDTFLRDWVVGGERDPGQLTRYLKEVMAHYGAFTSFFVSDSTKTYYQAAGVLKTVKANEARDGWYFRVRAMAEPYEINVDPDLANRDKLTIFINYRVFDYQQRFIGATGVGLTVDSVINMIDNYQDRYERSIYLVDSRGNIVLAGKKGIAGQAEGKARIQDINGLNEQAAALLKAGGGTFEYIDQGRRHFLNVRYIPELKWYLFVVKPESSALSDIQKTLYINLALCFMITAAVLLMVYFAINRYQRRLEKMATTDNLTGLANRHALELLLDQGTREASRQHNPLCAIMFDIDFFKKLNDSRGHLAGDLALQGVAATLKESLRISDIACRWGGEEFLIILKSTDLSAATRLANSIRARIEAQRYDINGSPIAVTVSAGVAAYREDELQEIFISRVDALLYQAKREGRNRVCGEIVDHDVIQA
;
A
#
# COMPACT_ATOMS: atom_id res chain seq x y z
N MET A 1 27.44 -28.98 -19.60
CA MET A 1 26.01 -29.34 -19.79
C MET A 1 25.23 -29.44 -18.46
N ASN A 2 25.86 -29.80 -17.33
CA ASN A 2 25.23 -29.85 -16.01
C ASN A 2 24.92 -28.45 -15.41
N ASP A 3 25.76 -27.46 -15.62
CA ASP A 3 25.55 -26.09 -15.10
C ASP A 3 24.30 -25.38 -15.68
N ALA A 4 24.04 -25.57 -16.99
CA ALA A 4 22.87 -24.99 -17.63
C ALA A 4 21.56 -25.61 -17.14
N ARG A 5 21.55 -26.88 -16.78
CA ARG A 5 20.40 -27.56 -16.17
C ARG A 5 20.16 -27.10 -14.74
N SER A 6 21.20 -26.97 -13.92
CA SER A 6 21.11 -26.48 -12.54
C SER A 6 20.61 -25.03 -12.47
N LEU A 7 21.06 -24.14 -13.36
CA LEU A 7 20.55 -22.76 -13.48
C LEU A 7 19.07 -22.74 -13.91
N SER A 8 18.68 -23.62 -14.84
CA SER A 8 17.27 -23.76 -15.28
C SER A 8 16.34 -24.18 -14.13
N ASP A 9 16.76 -25.14 -13.30
CA ASP A 9 15.93 -25.66 -12.22
C ASP A 9 15.79 -24.69 -11.06
N LYS A 10 16.83 -23.90 -10.75
CA LYS A 10 16.76 -22.77 -9.80
C LYS A 10 15.78 -21.70 -10.26
N ALA A 11 15.90 -21.30 -11.54
CA ALA A 11 15.03 -20.28 -12.11
C ALA A 11 13.56 -20.74 -12.04
N LYS A 12 13.28 -22.03 -12.37
CA LYS A 12 11.93 -22.60 -12.27
C LYS A 12 11.39 -22.58 -10.84
N LEU A 13 12.22 -22.95 -9.84
CA LEU A 13 11.80 -22.92 -8.43
C LEU A 13 11.49 -21.51 -7.95
N ILE A 14 12.37 -20.55 -8.23
CA ILE A 14 12.17 -19.14 -7.88
C ILE A 14 10.92 -18.58 -8.56
N THR A 15 10.72 -18.89 -9.84
CA THR A 15 9.53 -18.48 -10.59
C THR A 15 8.25 -19.10 -10.02
N ALA A 16 8.28 -20.38 -9.65
CA ALA A 16 7.13 -21.06 -9.04
C ALA A 16 6.76 -20.44 -7.69
N ILE A 17 7.74 -20.14 -6.83
CA ILE A 17 7.54 -19.47 -5.54
C ILE A 17 6.98 -18.06 -5.77
N TRP A 18 7.53 -17.30 -6.72
CA TRP A 18 7.05 -15.97 -7.06
C TRP A 18 5.60 -15.99 -7.53
N LEU A 19 5.26 -16.90 -8.44
CA LEU A 19 3.88 -17.06 -8.94
C LEU A 19 2.90 -17.42 -7.82
N LEU A 20 3.27 -18.39 -6.97
CA LEU A 20 2.42 -18.82 -5.86
C LEU A 20 2.16 -17.68 -4.87
N LEU A 21 3.21 -16.97 -4.42
CA LEU A 21 3.08 -15.86 -3.49
C LEU A 21 2.30 -14.70 -4.10
N SER A 22 2.61 -14.33 -5.36
CA SER A 22 1.93 -13.23 -6.05
C SER A 22 0.44 -13.54 -6.27
N ALA A 23 0.10 -14.76 -6.69
CA ALA A 23 -1.28 -15.18 -6.85
C ALA A 23 -2.04 -15.20 -5.51
N GLY A 24 -1.43 -15.73 -4.45
CA GLY A 24 -2.03 -15.77 -3.11
C GLY A 24 -2.28 -14.38 -2.54
N PHE A 25 -1.28 -13.49 -2.61
CA PHE A 25 -1.42 -12.11 -2.15
C PHE A 25 -2.43 -11.31 -2.99
N LEU A 26 -2.42 -11.49 -4.32
CA LEU A 26 -3.40 -10.84 -5.19
C LEU A 26 -4.83 -11.30 -4.86
N ALA A 27 -5.04 -12.59 -4.70
CA ALA A 27 -6.34 -13.15 -4.35
C ALA A 27 -6.85 -12.62 -3.01
N THR A 28 -6.04 -12.66 -1.96
CA THR A 28 -6.42 -12.15 -0.63
C THR A 28 -6.69 -10.65 -0.65
N THR A 29 -5.88 -9.87 -1.36
CA THR A 29 -6.05 -8.42 -1.48
C THR A 29 -7.33 -8.06 -2.24
N LEU A 30 -7.65 -8.77 -3.33
CA LEU A 30 -8.89 -8.57 -4.08
C LEU A 30 -10.12 -8.95 -3.25
N VAL A 31 -10.10 -10.08 -2.58
CA VAL A 31 -11.21 -10.50 -1.68
C VAL A 31 -11.42 -9.45 -0.59
N SER A 32 -10.34 -9.01 0.08
CA SER A 32 -10.43 -7.97 1.11
C SER A 32 -11.00 -6.66 0.56
N TYR A 33 -10.59 -6.24 -0.65
CA TYR A 33 -11.11 -5.04 -1.30
C TYR A 33 -12.62 -5.14 -1.56
N PHE A 34 -13.10 -6.24 -2.16
CA PHE A 34 -14.53 -6.40 -2.47
C PHE A 34 -15.38 -6.49 -1.20
N VAL A 35 -14.94 -7.24 -0.19
CA VAL A 35 -15.65 -7.35 1.09
C VAL A 35 -15.72 -5.99 1.78
N SER A 36 -14.61 -5.25 1.85
CA SER A 36 -14.57 -3.93 2.47
C SER A 36 -15.47 -2.92 1.73
N ARG A 37 -15.47 -2.96 0.39
CA ARG A 37 -16.33 -2.11 -0.43
C ARG A 37 -17.82 -2.34 -0.12
N ASP A 38 -18.23 -3.60 -0.08
CA ASP A 38 -19.64 -3.95 0.13
C ASP A 38 -20.10 -3.61 1.56
N LEU A 39 -19.24 -3.85 2.57
CA LEU A 39 -19.50 -3.46 3.96
C LEU A 39 -19.63 -1.94 4.13
N ILE A 40 -18.75 -1.15 3.51
CA ILE A 40 -18.83 0.31 3.57
C ILE A 40 -20.08 0.81 2.87
N ARG A 41 -20.42 0.25 1.71
CA ARG A 41 -21.67 0.59 1.02
C ARG A 41 -22.90 0.34 1.90
N GLU A 42 -22.99 -0.82 2.51
CA GLU A 42 -24.06 -1.16 3.44
C GLU A 42 -24.11 -0.21 4.63
N SER A 43 -22.97 0.10 5.23
CA SER A 43 -22.86 1.07 6.32
C SER A 43 -23.37 2.46 5.94
N ILE A 44 -23.03 2.95 4.74
CA ILE A 44 -23.47 4.25 4.24
C ILE A 44 -24.97 4.28 4.04
N VAL A 45 -25.52 3.27 3.38
CA VAL A 45 -26.94 3.22 3.00
C VAL A 45 -27.84 2.99 4.21
N ALA A 46 -27.46 2.05 5.08
CA ALA A 46 -28.30 1.63 6.21
C ALA A 46 -28.13 2.49 7.46
N THR A 47 -26.98 3.13 7.66
CA THR A 47 -26.68 3.80 8.93
C THR A 47 -26.25 5.26 8.75
N GLU A 48 -25.20 5.50 7.98
CA GLU A 48 -24.54 6.82 7.96
C GLU A 48 -25.41 7.92 7.34
N LEU A 49 -26.03 7.65 6.18
CA LEU A 49 -26.89 8.62 5.51
C LEU A 49 -28.20 8.90 6.27
N PRO A 50 -28.94 7.89 6.74
CA PRO A 50 -30.10 8.14 7.58
C PRO A 50 -29.78 8.95 8.83
N LEU A 51 -28.70 8.58 9.55
CA LEU A 51 -28.29 9.29 10.76
C LEU A 51 -27.89 10.75 10.47
N THR A 52 -27.14 10.98 9.36
CA THR A 52 -26.80 12.34 8.93
C THR A 52 -28.08 13.14 8.60
N SER A 53 -29.01 12.53 7.88
CA SER A 53 -30.29 13.15 7.55
C SER A 53 -31.10 13.49 8.81
N ASP A 54 -31.13 12.62 9.82
CA ASP A 54 -31.80 12.86 11.10
C ASP A 54 -31.14 13.99 11.87
N ASN A 55 -29.82 14.08 11.90
CA ASN A 55 -29.10 15.16 12.56
C ASN A 55 -29.38 16.50 11.88
N VAL A 56 -29.23 16.55 10.55
CA VAL A 56 -29.52 17.76 9.76
C VAL A 56 -30.99 18.20 9.92
N TYR A 57 -31.92 17.24 9.89
CA TYR A 57 -33.32 17.51 10.13
C TYR A 57 -33.56 18.12 11.52
N SER A 58 -32.96 17.57 12.56
CA SER A 58 -33.10 18.08 13.93
C SER A 58 -32.54 19.50 14.07
N GLU A 59 -31.42 19.80 13.42
CA GLU A 59 -30.83 21.15 13.41
C GLU A 59 -31.73 22.13 12.60
N ILE A 60 -32.22 21.71 11.43
CA ILE A 60 -33.19 22.49 10.64
C ILE A 60 -34.47 22.77 11.46
N GLN A 61 -34.98 21.77 12.16
CA GLN A 61 -36.13 21.98 13.05
C GLN A 61 -35.84 23.07 14.09
N LYS A 62 -34.70 23.01 14.73
CA LYS A 62 -34.33 24.03 15.73
C LYS A 62 -34.28 25.43 15.14
N ASP A 63 -33.74 25.61 13.94
CA ASP A 63 -33.45 26.93 13.36
C ASP A 63 -34.62 27.49 12.52
N LEU A 64 -35.37 26.62 11.80
CA LEU A 64 -36.49 27.05 10.96
C LEU A 64 -37.85 26.89 11.61
N VAL A 65 -38.06 25.98 12.56
CA VAL A 65 -39.31 25.84 13.28
C VAL A 65 -39.52 27.01 14.27
N ARG A 66 -38.41 27.56 14.82
CA ARG A 66 -38.51 28.72 15.73
C ARG A 66 -39.23 29.92 15.11
N PRO A 67 -38.95 30.39 13.89
CA PRO A 67 -39.71 31.44 13.21
C PRO A 67 -41.19 31.09 12.98
N ILE A 68 -41.51 29.81 12.71
CA ILE A 68 -42.89 29.35 12.60
C ILE A 68 -43.63 29.53 13.92
N LEU A 69 -43.01 29.13 15.03
CA LEU A 69 -43.58 29.32 16.38
C LEU A 69 -43.76 30.78 16.71
N ILE A 70 -42.80 31.65 16.41
CA ILE A 70 -42.86 33.10 16.64
C ILE A 70 -44.04 33.69 15.85
N SER A 71 -44.16 33.38 14.54
CA SER A 71 -45.25 33.84 13.69
C SER A 71 -46.61 33.33 14.19
N SER A 72 -46.67 32.08 14.68
CA SER A 72 -47.87 31.50 15.31
C SER A 72 -48.27 32.24 16.58
N MET A 73 -47.30 32.57 17.44
CA MET A 73 -47.55 33.37 18.66
C MET A 73 -48.07 34.77 18.30
N MET A 74 -47.41 35.44 17.34
CA MET A 74 -47.83 36.76 16.85
C MET A 74 -49.27 36.73 16.33
N SER A 75 -49.67 35.66 15.63
CA SER A 75 -51.01 35.55 15.04
C SER A 75 -52.12 35.41 16.10
N ARG A 76 -51.78 35.00 17.32
CA ARG A 76 -52.69 34.81 18.45
C ARG A 76 -52.50 35.85 19.54
N ASP A 77 -51.57 36.81 19.35
CA ASP A 77 -51.27 37.83 20.32
C ASP A 77 -52.45 38.73 20.57
N THR A 78 -52.82 38.91 21.82
CA THR A 78 -53.97 39.72 22.24
C THR A 78 -53.74 41.20 21.96
N PHE A 79 -52.51 41.70 22.13
CA PHE A 79 -52.17 43.08 21.78
C PHE A 79 -52.49 43.36 20.31
N LEU A 80 -52.04 42.48 19.37
CA LEU A 80 -52.24 42.64 17.95
C LEU A 80 -53.72 42.63 17.59
N ARG A 81 -54.49 41.69 18.17
CA ARG A 81 -55.94 41.58 17.96
C ARG A 81 -56.69 42.82 18.47
N ASP A 82 -56.42 43.22 19.72
CA ASP A 82 -57.04 44.37 20.35
C ASP A 82 -56.78 45.67 19.63
N TRP A 83 -55.53 45.82 19.14
CA TRP A 83 -55.12 46.98 18.36
C TRP A 83 -55.88 47.07 17.04
N VAL A 84 -56.03 45.95 16.31
CA VAL A 84 -56.86 45.91 15.08
C VAL A 84 -58.32 46.16 15.35
N VAL A 85 -58.93 45.45 16.33
CA VAL A 85 -60.31 45.61 16.73
C VAL A 85 -60.63 47.03 17.27
N GLY A 86 -59.63 47.65 17.91
CA GLY A 86 -59.70 49.04 18.41
C GLY A 86 -59.61 50.12 17.33
N GLY A 87 -59.50 49.69 16.03
CA GLY A 87 -59.52 50.62 14.90
C GLY A 87 -58.16 51.16 14.48
N GLU A 88 -57.05 50.46 14.79
CA GLU A 88 -55.70 50.71 14.31
C GLU A 88 -55.20 52.17 14.61
N ARG A 89 -55.55 52.72 15.81
CA ARG A 89 -55.39 54.14 16.09
C ARG A 89 -54.01 54.67 16.30
N ASP A 90 -53.05 53.83 16.66
CA ASP A 90 -51.66 54.25 16.89
C ASP A 90 -50.69 53.26 16.19
N PRO A 91 -50.31 53.56 14.94
CA PRO A 91 -49.35 52.75 14.21
C PRO A 91 -47.98 52.63 14.93
N GLY A 92 -47.64 53.60 15.79
CA GLY A 92 -46.36 53.58 16.55
C GLY A 92 -46.34 52.48 17.61
N GLN A 93 -47.48 52.06 18.15
CA GLN A 93 -47.54 50.93 19.09
C GLN A 93 -47.25 49.62 18.36
N LEU A 94 -47.86 49.40 17.20
CA LEU A 94 -47.65 48.22 16.41
C LEU A 94 -46.20 48.10 15.91
N THR A 95 -45.63 49.20 15.42
CA THR A 95 -44.25 49.18 14.95
C THR A 95 -43.24 48.93 16.09
N ARG A 96 -43.50 49.45 17.31
CA ARG A 96 -42.71 49.06 18.48
C ARG A 96 -42.80 47.55 18.79
N TYR A 97 -44.03 47.01 18.81
CA TYR A 97 -44.25 45.56 19.01
C TYR A 97 -43.49 44.72 17.97
N LEU A 98 -43.60 45.06 16.68
CA LEU A 98 -42.88 44.35 15.62
C LEU A 98 -41.34 44.46 15.79
N LYS A 99 -40.85 45.66 16.23
CA LYS A 99 -39.44 45.87 16.48
C LYS A 99 -38.90 45.03 17.66
N GLU A 100 -39.68 44.93 18.73
CA GLU A 100 -39.35 44.12 19.91
C GLU A 100 -39.34 42.64 19.56
N VAL A 101 -40.33 42.14 18.79
CA VAL A 101 -40.36 40.77 18.30
C VAL A 101 -39.12 40.48 17.46
N MET A 102 -38.76 41.35 16.52
CA MET A 102 -37.63 41.21 15.65
C MET A 102 -36.29 41.16 16.47
N ALA A 103 -36.11 42.10 17.40
CA ALA A 103 -34.91 42.19 18.21
C ALA A 103 -34.77 41.04 19.21
N HIS A 104 -35.85 40.67 19.92
CA HIS A 104 -35.81 39.64 20.96
C HIS A 104 -35.58 38.24 20.40
N TYR A 105 -36.17 37.95 19.23
CA TYR A 105 -36.10 36.63 18.62
C TYR A 105 -35.02 36.51 17.52
N GLY A 106 -34.34 37.59 17.16
CA GLY A 106 -33.30 37.58 16.12
C GLY A 106 -33.84 37.37 14.72
N ALA A 107 -35.11 37.76 14.47
CA ALA A 107 -35.70 37.69 13.15
C ALA A 107 -35.16 38.80 12.24
N PHE A 108 -34.99 38.51 10.94
CA PHE A 108 -34.51 39.51 9.99
C PHE A 108 -35.54 40.57 9.70
N THR A 109 -36.84 40.17 9.66
CA THR A 109 -37.96 41.06 9.48
C THR A 109 -39.15 40.58 10.29
N SER A 110 -40.05 41.49 10.69
CA SER A 110 -41.32 41.20 11.30
C SER A 110 -42.36 42.14 10.71
N PHE A 111 -43.60 41.65 10.50
CA PHE A 111 -44.63 42.40 9.80
C PHE A 111 -46.03 42.04 10.25
N PHE A 112 -46.98 42.95 9.92
CA PHE A 112 -48.41 42.73 9.95
C PHE A 112 -49.07 43.44 8.77
N VAL A 113 -50.02 42.78 8.11
CA VAL A 113 -50.84 43.36 7.05
C VAL A 113 -52.31 43.31 7.51
N SER A 114 -52.91 44.47 7.66
CA SER A 114 -54.30 44.59 8.08
C SER A 114 -55.26 44.23 6.92
N ASP A 115 -56.35 43.51 7.22
CA ASP A 115 -57.37 43.21 6.21
C ASP A 115 -58.36 44.39 6.03
N SER A 116 -58.54 45.24 7.05
CA SER A 116 -59.45 46.40 6.98
C SER A 116 -58.87 47.53 6.15
N THR A 117 -57.64 47.94 6.42
CA THR A 117 -56.95 49.08 5.78
C THR A 117 -56.05 48.68 4.63
N LYS A 118 -55.74 47.37 4.47
CA LYS A 118 -54.74 46.84 3.54
C LYS A 118 -53.35 47.44 3.77
N THR A 119 -53.09 47.99 4.94
CA THR A 119 -51.80 48.60 5.29
C THR A 119 -50.81 47.55 5.72
N TYR A 120 -49.58 47.60 5.17
CA TYR A 120 -48.46 46.74 5.50
C TYR A 120 -47.58 47.47 6.52
N TYR A 121 -47.57 46.98 7.74
CA TYR A 121 -46.73 47.47 8.85
C TYR A 121 -45.52 46.58 9.00
N GLN A 122 -44.37 47.19 9.28
CA GLN A 122 -43.11 46.56 9.63
C GLN A 122 -42.43 47.23 10.82
N ALA A 123 -41.29 46.68 11.29
CA ALA A 123 -40.58 47.23 12.43
C ALA A 123 -40.09 48.67 12.23
N ALA A 124 -39.84 49.13 11.02
CA ALA A 124 -39.41 50.50 10.70
C ALA A 124 -40.60 51.47 10.45
N GLY A 125 -41.85 50.98 10.37
CA GLY A 125 -43.03 51.80 10.10
C GLY A 125 -43.99 51.19 9.09
N VAL A 126 -44.85 52.03 8.50
CA VAL A 126 -45.74 51.65 7.42
C VAL A 126 -44.91 51.52 6.13
N LEU A 127 -44.98 50.33 5.48
CA LEU A 127 -44.28 50.07 4.25
C LEU A 127 -45.09 50.55 3.03
N LYS A 128 -46.31 50.07 2.90
CA LYS A 128 -47.21 50.35 1.77
C LYS A 128 -48.64 49.89 2.04
N THR A 129 -49.55 50.17 1.13
CA THR A 129 -50.87 49.52 1.06
C THR A 129 -50.82 48.40 0.04
N VAL A 130 -51.20 47.15 0.40
CA VAL A 130 -51.23 46.00 -0.50
C VAL A 130 -52.39 46.08 -1.47
N LYS A 131 -52.14 45.68 -2.74
CA LYS A 131 -53.11 45.76 -3.83
C LYS A 131 -53.20 44.45 -4.61
N ALA A 132 -54.41 44.03 -4.95
CA ALA A 132 -54.63 42.74 -5.65
C ALA A 132 -54.04 42.69 -7.07
N ASN A 133 -53.84 43.83 -7.71
CA ASN A 133 -53.26 43.94 -9.07
C ASN A 133 -51.75 44.10 -9.08
N GLU A 134 -51.09 44.13 -7.91
CA GLU A 134 -49.65 44.14 -7.82
C GLU A 134 -49.10 42.72 -7.61
N ALA A 135 -48.27 42.23 -8.53
CA ALA A 135 -47.74 40.85 -8.48
C ALA A 135 -47.00 40.54 -7.16
N ARG A 136 -46.28 41.53 -6.59
CA ARG A 136 -45.54 41.41 -5.34
C ARG A 136 -46.45 41.32 -4.10
N ASP A 137 -47.74 41.60 -4.22
CA ASP A 137 -48.70 41.50 -3.13
C ASP A 137 -49.55 40.22 -3.19
N GLY A 138 -49.35 39.44 -4.23
CA GLY A 138 -50.12 38.20 -4.48
C GLY A 138 -50.07 37.20 -3.30
N TRP A 139 -48.98 37.18 -2.55
CA TRP A 139 -48.83 36.34 -1.36
C TRP A 139 -49.91 36.64 -0.29
N TYR A 140 -50.20 37.91 -0.04
CA TYR A 140 -51.23 38.31 0.96
C TYR A 140 -52.63 37.78 0.59
N PHE A 141 -52.99 37.88 -0.69
CA PHE A 141 -54.28 37.43 -1.16
C PHE A 141 -54.40 35.92 -1.20
N ARG A 142 -53.27 35.19 -1.41
CA ARG A 142 -53.22 33.73 -1.24
C ARG A 142 -53.42 33.36 0.23
N VAL A 143 -52.69 33.97 1.16
CA VAL A 143 -52.80 33.74 2.60
C VAL A 143 -54.21 34.05 3.10
N ARG A 144 -54.85 35.12 2.59
CA ARG A 144 -56.21 35.47 2.92
C ARG A 144 -57.22 34.40 2.50
N ALA A 145 -57.04 33.79 1.34
CA ALA A 145 -57.98 32.84 0.72
C ALA A 145 -57.74 31.37 1.11
N MET A 146 -56.59 31.01 1.64
CA MET A 146 -56.24 29.62 1.96
C MET A 146 -56.99 29.09 3.19
N ALA A 147 -57.10 27.77 3.33
CA ALA A 147 -57.64 27.07 4.48
C ALA A 147 -56.63 26.85 5.60
N GLU A 148 -55.36 26.68 5.23
CA GLU A 148 -54.25 26.43 6.15
C GLU A 148 -53.99 27.63 7.06
N PRO A 149 -53.41 27.43 8.26
CA PRO A 149 -53.09 28.50 9.19
C PRO A 149 -51.99 29.43 8.73
N TYR A 150 -51.05 28.96 7.89
CA TYR A 150 -49.91 29.72 7.39
C TYR A 150 -49.41 29.24 6.04
N GLU A 151 -48.63 30.10 5.34
CA GLU A 151 -47.86 29.81 4.14
C GLU A 151 -46.39 30.17 4.37
N ILE A 152 -45.48 29.38 3.86
CA ILE A 152 -44.06 29.74 3.77
C ILE A 152 -43.74 30.05 2.30
N ASN A 153 -43.23 31.22 2.04
CA ASN A 153 -42.77 31.61 0.70
C ASN A 153 -41.42 32.32 0.71
N VAL A 154 -40.75 32.30 -0.43
CA VAL A 154 -39.49 32.98 -0.62
C VAL A 154 -39.71 34.10 -1.60
N ASP A 155 -39.58 35.33 -1.11
CA ASP A 155 -39.81 36.55 -1.89
C ASP A 155 -38.75 37.62 -1.57
N PRO A 156 -38.47 38.57 -2.47
CA PRO A 156 -37.67 39.75 -2.17
C PRO A 156 -38.36 40.62 -1.09
N ASP A 157 -37.65 40.90 0.00
CA ASP A 157 -38.16 41.76 1.07
C ASP A 157 -38.03 43.25 0.68
N LEU A 158 -39.16 43.82 0.33
CA LEU A 158 -39.27 45.25 -0.02
C LEU A 158 -38.78 46.20 1.08
N ALA A 159 -38.92 45.76 2.34
CA ALA A 159 -38.48 46.52 3.50
C ALA A 159 -36.94 46.54 3.64
N ASN A 160 -36.28 45.51 3.15
CA ASN A 160 -34.84 45.28 3.33
C ASN A 160 -34.08 45.20 2.01
N ARG A 161 -34.32 46.16 1.12
CA ARG A 161 -33.58 46.34 -0.17
C ARG A 161 -33.66 45.12 -1.07
N ASP A 162 -34.85 44.53 -1.20
CA ASP A 162 -35.11 43.35 -2.02
C ASP A 162 -34.23 42.13 -1.72
N LYS A 163 -33.72 42.03 -0.46
CA LYS A 163 -33.03 40.79 -0.04
C LYS A 163 -34.01 39.63 -0.07
N LEU A 164 -33.57 38.52 -0.69
CA LEU A 164 -34.33 37.28 -0.70
C LEU A 164 -34.56 36.80 0.74
N THR A 165 -35.84 36.64 1.11
CA THR A 165 -36.29 36.36 2.45
C THR A 165 -37.29 35.22 2.44
N ILE A 166 -37.17 34.32 3.38
CA ILE A 166 -38.14 33.26 3.66
C ILE A 166 -39.13 33.83 4.65
N PHE A 167 -40.34 34.08 4.19
CA PHE A 167 -41.43 34.60 5.01
C PHE A 167 -42.32 33.48 5.53
N ILE A 168 -42.70 33.59 6.79
CA ILE A 168 -43.68 32.72 7.44
C ILE A 168 -44.90 33.57 7.70
N ASN A 169 -45.93 33.40 6.87
CA ASN A 169 -47.11 34.23 6.84
C ASN A 169 -48.29 33.54 7.53
N TYR A 170 -48.58 33.94 8.76
CA TYR A 170 -49.72 33.42 9.54
C TYR A 170 -50.94 34.27 9.35
N ARG A 171 -52.11 33.58 9.28
CA ARG A 171 -53.43 34.21 9.29
C ARG A 171 -53.76 34.68 10.71
N VAL A 172 -54.28 35.89 10.83
CA VAL A 172 -54.74 36.48 12.11
C VAL A 172 -56.27 36.57 12.12
N PHE A 173 -56.87 36.10 13.20
CA PHE A 173 -58.33 36.13 13.40
C PHE A 173 -58.68 36.89 14.68
N ASP A 174 -59.83 37.57 14.64
CA ASP A 174 -60.36 38.19 15.83
C ASP A 174 -60.97 37.15 16.79
N TYR A 175 -61.63 37.60 17.87
CA TYR A 175 -62.26 36.73 18.86
C TYR A 175 -63.52 36.04 18.35
N GLN A 176 -64.10 36.51 17.22
CA GLN A 176 -65.24 35.92 16.52
C GLN A 176 -64.76 35.05 15.30
N GLN A 177 -63.49 34.72 15.22
CA GLN A 177 -62.92 33.92 14.13
C GLN A 177 -63.04 34.57 12.73
N ARG A 178 -63.15 35.87 12.64
CA ARG A 178 -63.09 36.61 11.38
C ARG A 178 -61.65 36.93 11.06
N PHE A 179 -61.28 36.77 9.80
CA PHE A 179 -59.91 37.11 9.33
C PHE A 179 -59.69 38.63 9.41
N ILE A 180 -58.72 39.06 10.12
CA ILE A 180 -58.37 40.48 10.34
C ILE A 180 -57.00 40.87 9.76
N GLY A 181 -56.18 39.92 9.26
CA GLY A 181 -54.91 40.22 8.65
C GLY A 181 -53.96 39.03 8.59
N ALA A 182 -52.76 39.31 8.17
CA ALA A 182 -51.65 38.36 8.15
C ALA A 182 -50.42 38.93 8.87
N THR A 183 -49.74 38.12 9.66
CA THR A 183 -48.55 38.51 10.41
C THR A 183 -47.45 37.44 10.29
N GLY A 184 -46.22 37.82 10.59
CA GLY A 184 -45.17 36.87 10.64
C GLY A 184 -43.78 37.48 10.74
N VAL A 185 -42.79 36.59 10.67
CA VAL A 185 -41.37 36.93 10.62
C VAL A 185 -40.70 36.37 9.37
N GLY A 186 -39.54 36.90 9.01
CA GLY A 186 -38.74 36.39 7.92
C GLY A 186 -37.32 36.17 8.30
N LEU A 187 -36.68 35.25 7.60
CA LEU A 187 -35.26 34.91 7.66
C LEU A 187 -34.61 35.22 6.32
N THR A 188 -33.37 35.70 6.29
CA THR A 188 -32.68 35.86 5.01
C THR A 188 -32.33 34.49 4.42
N VAL A 189 -32.47 34.38 3.11
CA VAL A 189 -32.04 33.17 2.37
C VAL A 189 -30.54 32.92 2.60
N ASP A 190 -29.72 33.98 2.64
CA ASP A 190 -28.28 33.87 2.93
C ASP A 190 -27.99 33.18 4.27
N SER A 191 -28.77 33.48 5.31
CA SER A 191 -28.60 32.84 6.61
C SER A 191 -28.88 31.33 6.55
N VAL A 192 -29.88 30.95 5.79
CA VAL A 192 -30.26 29.52 5.64
C VAL A 192 -29.26 28.80 4.72
N ILE A 193 -28.78 29.45 3.66
CA ILE A 193 -27.72 28.92 2.82
C ILE A 193 -26.42 28.70 3.64
N ASN A 194 -26.00 29.68 4.43
CA ASN A 194 -24.82 29.54 5.31
C ASN A 194 -25.00 28.40 6.33
N MET A 195 -26.19 28.20 6.85
CA MET A 195 -26.51 27.08 7.73
C MET A 195 -26.35 25.74 6.97
N ILE A 196 -26.89 25.62 5.75
CA ILE A 196 -26.76 24.43 4.89
C ILE A 196 -25.28 24.21 4.56
N ASP A 197 -24.51 25.27 4.22
CA ASP A 197 -23.08 25.18 3.95
C ASP A 197 -22.32 24.60 5.15
N ASN A 198 -22.62 25.08 6.36
CA ASN A 198 -21.99 24.55 7.58
C ASN A 198 -22.30 23.05 7.79
N TYR A 199 -23.51 22.61 7.45
CA TYR A 199 -23.86 21.19 7.51
C TYR A 199 -23.14 20.39 6.42
N GLN A 200 -23.05 20.91 5.19
CA GLN A 200 -22.31 20.29 4.10
C GLN A 200 -20.83 20.12 4.45
N ASP A 201 -20.23 21.14 5.06
CA ASP A 201 -18.81 21.08 5.49
C ASP A 201 -18.61 20.11 6.65
N ARG A 202 -19.50 20.13 7.66
CA ARG A 202 -19.41 19.23 8.82
C ARG A 202 -19.56 17.75 8.47
N TYR A 203 -20.50 17.46 7.58
CA TYR A 203 -20.84 16.08 7.23
C TYR A 203 -20.24 15.60 5.91
N GLU A 204 -19.54 16.48 5.17
CA GLU A 204 -18.96 16.20 3.85
C GLU A 204 -20.00 15.63 2.88
N ARG A 205 -21.22 16.22 2.86
CA ARG A 205 -22.38 15.79 2.07
C ARG A 205 -22.92 16.96 1.28
N SER A 206 -23.54 16.66 0.13
CA SER A 206 -24.37 17.66 -0.55
C SER A 206 -25.76 17.63 0.07
N ILE A 207 -26.26 18.81 0.48
CA ILE A 207 -27.55 18.96 1.15
C ILE A 207 -28.35 19.99 0.38
N TYR A 208 -29.62 19.66 0.08
CA TYR A 208 -30.55 20.58 -0.54
C TYR A 208 -31.97 20.30 -0.12
N LEU A 209 -32.83 21.34 -0.18
CA LEU A 209 -34.24 21.30 0.15
C LEU A 209 -35.08 21.39 -1.12
N VAL A 210 -36.07 20.52 -1.25
CA VAL A 210 -36.89 20.35 -2.44
C VAL A 210 -38.35 20.51 -2.06
N ASP A 211 -39.14 21.26 -2.85
CA ASP A 211 -40.56 21.40 -2.66
C ASP A 211 -41.36 20.16 -3.14
N SER A 212 -42.66 20.11 -2.85
CA SER A 212 -43.51 18.99 -3.26
C SER A 212 -43.70 18.87 -4.79
N ARG A 213 -43.24 19.85 -5.58
CA ARG A 213 -43.25 19.84 -7.04
C ARG A 213 -41.91 19.41 -7.63
N GLY A 214 -40.91 19.15 -6.78
CA GLY A 214 -39.58 18.74 -7.20
C GLY A 214 -38.65 19.92 -7.54
N ASN A 215 -39.00 21.17 -7.21
CA ASN A 215 -38.12 22.30 -7.38
C ASN A 215 -37.14 22.36 -6.20
N ILE A 216 -35.86 22.60 -6.50
CA ILE A 216 -34.83 22.83 -5.47
C ILE A 216 -35.01 24.28 -4.98
N VAL A 217 -35.53 24.39 -3.75
CA VAL A 217 -35.82 25.69 -3.12
C VAL A 217 -34.56 26.31 -2.53
N LEU A 218 -33.72 25.49 -1.88
CA LEU A 218 -32.50 25.92 -1.22
C LEU A 218 -31.41 24.85 -1.42
N ALA A 219 -30.21 25.30 -1.72
CA ALA A 219 -29.02 24.48 -1.79
C ALA A 219 -27.84 25.27 -1.23
N GLY A 220 -26.87 24.61 -0.64
CA GLY A 220 -25.62 25.25 -0.25
C GLY A 220 -24.74 25.60 -1.45
N LYS A 221 -23.69 26.37 -1.24
CA LYS A 221 -22.74 26.80 -2.29
C LYS A 221 -22.03 25.64 -2.99
N LYS A 222 -21.86 24.49 -2.31
CA LYS A 222 -21.37 23.22 -2.89
C LYS A 222 -22.46 22.42 -3.60
N GLY A 223 -23.63 23.01 -3.79
CA GLY A 223 -24.76 22.40 -4.48
C GLY A 223 -24.43 21.96 -5.90
N ILE A 224 -25.38 21.29 -6.51
CA ILE A 224 -25.29 20.64 -7.83
C ILE A 224 -24.48 21.49 -8.80
N ALA A 225 -23.28 20.99 -9.17
CA ALA A 225 -22.35 21.68 -10.07
C ALA A 225 -23.04 22.01 -11.39
N GLY A 226 -23.17 23.31 -11.71
CA GLY A 226 -23.63 23.81 -13.01
C GLY A 226 -25.02 24.46 -13.05
N GLN A 227 -25.71 24.64 -11.91
CA GLN A 227 -27.03 25.29 -11.93
C GLN A 227 -27.01 26.62 -11.19
N ALA A 228 -27.13 27.68 -11.96
CA ALA A 228 -27.34 29.03 -11.47
C ALA A 228 -28.70 29.15 -10.78
N GLU A 229 -28.68 29.83 -9.65
CA GLU A 229 -29.80 30.35 -8.82
C GLU A 229 -31.22 30.07 -9.29
N GLY A 230 -31.95 29.23 -8.53
CA GLY A 230 -33.41 29.37 -8.36
C GLY A 230 -34.33 28.66 -9.36
N LYS A 231 -33.81 27.82 -10.31
CA LYS A 231 -34.66 27.10 -11.29
C LYS A 231 -34.37 25.63 -11.47
N ALA A 232 -33.51 25.03 -10.62
CA ALA A 232 -33.16 23.62 -10.72
C ALA A 232 -34.29 22.72 -10.18
N ARG A 233 -34.60 21.68 -10.93
CA ARG A 233 -35.52 20.62 -10.52
C ARG A 233 -34.75 19.32 -10.30
N ILE A 234 -35.25 18.47 -9.39
CA ILE A 234 -34.66 17.13 -9.21
C ILE A 234 -34.74 16.27 -10.48
N GLN A 235 -35.72 16.54 -11.35
CA GLN A 235 -35.85 15.89 -12.66
C GLN A 235 -34.74 16.27 -13.66
N ASP A 236 -34.04 17.39 -13.45
CA ASP A 236 -32.92 17.85 -14.29
C ASP A 236 -31.60 17.20 -13.87
N ILE A 237 -31.60 16.46 -12.75
CA ILE A 237 -30.44 15.70 -12.26
C ILE A 237 -30.41 14.35 -12.97
N ASN A 238 -29.32 14.07 -13.70
CA ASN A 238 -29.15 12.79 -14.35
C ASN A 238 -29.27 11.63 -13.34
N GLY A 239 -30.05 10.62 -13.70
CA GLY A 239 -30.31 9.45 -12.86
C GLY A 239 -31.37 9.64 -11.77
N LEU A 240 -31.83 10.87 -11.49
CA LEU A 240 -32.99 11.13 -10.62
C LEU A 240 -34.29 11.40 -11.40
N ASN A 241 -34.20 11.75 -12.69
CA ASN A 241 -35.37 12.10 -13.54
C ASN A 241 -36.47 11.03 -13.50
N GLU A 242 -36.11 9.75 -13.65
CA GLU A 242 -37.07 8.64 -13.65
C GLU A 242 -37.62 8.31 -12.26
N GLN A 243 -36.86 8.60 -11.21
CA GLN A 243 -37.19 8.27 -9.83
C GLN A 243 -37.82 9.43 -9.06
N ALA A 244 -37.75 10.65 -9.59
CA ALA A 244 -38.18 11.88 -8.90
C ALA A 244 -39.61 11.80 -8.34
N ALA A 245 -40.57 11.33 -9.13
CA ALA A 245 -41.96 11.19 -8.69
C ALA A 245 -42.11 10.13 -7.59
N ALA A 246 -41.37 9.03 -7.67
CA ALA A 246 -41.40 7.98 -6.66
C ALA A 246 -40.74 8.44 -5.35
N LEU A 247 -39.65 9.21 -5.41
CA LEU A 247 -38.97 9.78 -4.26
C LEU A 247 -39.87 10.71 -3.44
N LEU A 248 -40.58 11.62 -4.14
CA LEU A 248 -41.51 12.54 -3.49
C LEU A 248 -42.74 11.83 -2.93
N LYS A 249 -43.24 10.79 -3.61
CA LYS A 249 -44.39 10.00 -3.15
C LYS A 249 -44.06 9.10 -1.96
N ALA A 250 -42.84 8.56 -1.88
CA ALA A 250 -42.40 7.70 -0.78
C ALA A 250 -42.29 8.44 0.56
N GLY A 251 -42.17 9.76 0.54
CA GLY A 251 -42.04 10.58 1.76
C GLY A 251 -40.70 10.49 2.47
N GLY A 252 -39.83 9.55 2.10
CA GLY A 252 -38.50 9.34 2.67
C GLY A 252 -37.88 8.00 2.30
N GLY A 253 -36.59 7.83 2.58
CA GLY A 253 -35.86 6.61 2.34
C GLY A 253 -34.48 6.84 1.74
N THR A 254 -33.71 5.76 1.57
CA THR A 254 -32.39 5.79 0.95
C THR A 254 -32.46 5.20 -0.45
N PHE A 255 -31.87 5.90 -1.40
CA PHE A 255 -31.89 5.59 -2.84
C PHE A 255 -30.49 5.68 -3.42
N GLU A 256 -30.30 5.09 -4.59
CA GLU A 256 -29.09 5.17 -5.36
C GLU A 256 -29.40 5.69 -6.76
N TYR A 257 -28.52 6.54 -7.29
CA TYR A 257 -28.60 6.99 -8.68
C TYR A 257 -27.21 7.16 -9.29
N ILE A 258 -27.16 7.22 -10.61
CA ILE A 258 -25.90 7.40 -11.37
C ILE A 258 -25.97 8.75 -12.07
N ASP A 259 -25.05 9.66 -11.71
CA ASP A 259 -24.85 10.93 -12.38
C ASP A 259 -23.48 10.96 -13.03
N GLN A 260 -23.40 11.26 -14.34
CA GLN A 260 -22.15 11.31 -15.11
C GLN A 260 -21.27 10.06 -14.94
N GLY A 261 -21.90 8.89 -14.87
CA GLY A 261 -21.18 7.61 -14.68
C GLY A 261 -20.68 7.35 -13.25
N ARG A 262 -20.98 8.21 -12.30
CA ARG A 262 -20.64 8.06 -10.89
C ARG A 262 -21.88 7.72 -10.08
N ARG A 263 -21.72 6.75 -9.18
CA ARG A 263 -22.80 6.37 -8.26
C ARG A 263 -22.88 7.34 -7.10
N HIS A 264 -24.11 7.70 -6.73
CA HIS A 264 -24.43 8.55 -5.60
C HIS A 264 -25.45 7.83 -4.73
N PHE A 265 -25.28 7.98 -3.41
CA PHE A 265 -26.22 7.54 -2.40
C PHE A 265 -27.02 8.76 -1.94
N LEU A 266 -28.33 8.63 -1.90
CA LEU A 266 -29.26 9.70 -1.56
C LEU A 266 -30.15 9.24 -0.41
N ASN A 267 -30.24 10.04 0.65
CA ASN A 267 -31.31 9.90 1.64
C ASN A 267 -32.27 11.06 1.49
N VAL A 268 -33.54 10.73 1.47
CA VAL A 268 -34.66 11.70 1.38
C VAL A 268 -35.46 11.65 2.67
N ARG A 269 -35.80 12.83 3.22
CA ARG A 269 -36.64 12.97 4.41
C ARG A 269 -37.63 14.10 4.24
N TYR A 270 -38.88 13.85 4.50
CA TYR A 270 -39.91 14.86 4.50
C TYR A 270 -39.86 15.70 5.78
N ILE A 271 -39.98 17.04 5.62
CA ILE A 271 -40.06 18.03 6.70
C ILE A 271 -41.49 18.57 6.73
N PRO A 272 -42.37 18.08 7.63
CA PRO A 272 -43.81 18.45 7.62
C PRO A 272 -44.06 19.94 7.80
N GLU A 273 -43.24 20.60 8.63
CA GLU A 273 -43.39 22.02 9.00
C GLU A 273 -43.19 22.94 7.79
N LEU A 274 -42.28 22.55 6.90
CA LEU A 274 -41.93 23.32 5.69
C LEU A 274 -42.70 22.83 4.45
N LYS A 275 -43.25 21.61 4.52
CA LYS A 275 -43.81 20.86 3.37
C LYS A 275 -42.75 20.63 2.27
N TRP A 276 -41.50 20.49 2.67
CA TRP A 276 -40.35 20.26 1.81
C TRP A 276 -39.69 18.92 2.14
N TYR A 277 -38.79 18.49 1.24
CA TYR A 277 -38.00 17.30 1.39
C TYR A 277 -36.53 17.69 1.56
N LEU A 278 -35.86 17.14 2.58
CA LEU A 278 -34.43 17.19 2.78
C LEU A 278 -33.79 16.09 1.96
N PHE A 279 -32.86 16.46 1.11
CA PHE A 279 -32.04 15.57 0.32
C PHE A 279 -30.60 15.63 0.83
N VAL A 280 -30.03 14.49 1.22
CA VAL A 280 -28.65 14.33 1.67
C VAL A 280 -27.97 13.36 0.74
N VAL A 281 -26.95 13.84 0.02
CA VAL A 281 -26.24 13.07 -1.02
C VAL A 281 -24.78 12.85 -0.67
N LYS A 282 -24.30 11.61 -0.85
CA LYS A 282 -22.89 11.21 -0.76
C LYS A 282 -22.44 10.54 -2.05
N PRO A 283 -21.39 11.05 -2.74
CA PRO A 283 -20.83 10.34 -3.89
C PRO A 283 -20.06 9.10 -3.42
N GLU A 284 -20.20 7.99 -4.16
CA GLU A 284 -19.47 6.74 -3.87
C GLU A 284 -17.94 6.94 -3.91
N SER A 285 -17.45 7.80 -4.80
CA SER A 285 -16.02 8.08 -4.94
C SER A 285 -15.36 8.61 -3.66
N SER A 286 -16.06 9.43 -2.88
CA SER A 286 -15.54 9.93 -1.60
C SER A 286 -15.48 8.83 -0.53
N ALA A 287 -16.40 7.87 -0.59
CA ALA A 287 -16.44 6.74 0.32
C ALA A 287 -15.35 5.70 0.05
N LEU A 288 -14.99 5.54 -1.23
CA LEU A 288 -14.01 4.53 -1.65
C LEU A 288 -12.57 5.01 -1.63
N SER A 289 -12.30 6.31 -1.47
CA SER A 289 -10.94 6.87 -1.52
C SER A 289 -9.99 6.22 -0.50
N ASP A 290 -10.47 5.95 0.70
CA ASP A 290 -9.66 5.36 1.77
C ASP A 290 -9.43 3.85 1.56
N ILE A 291 -10.41 3.16 0.96
CA ILE A 291 -10.23 1.76 0.55
C ILE A 291 -9.17 1.65 -0.54
N GLN A 292 -9.17 2.57 -1.52
CA GLN A 292 -8.17 2.58 -2.58
C GLN A 292 -6.76 2.82 -2.04
N LYS A 293 -6.58 3.75 -1.09
CA LYS A 293 -5.29 3.96 -0.41
C LYS A 293 -4.82 2.69 0.30
N THR A 294 -5.72 2.04 1.04
CA THR A 294 -5.43 0.77 1.74
C THR A 294 -5.05 -0.33 0.76
N LEU A 295 -5.74 -0.43 -0.39
CA LEU A 295 -5.40 -1.36 -1.47
C LEU A 295 -3.96 -1.16 -1.97
N TYR A 296 -3.57 0.09 -2.27
CA TYR A 296 -2.21 0.38 -2.75
C TYR A 296 -1.15 0.09 -1.68
N ILE A 297 -1.41 0.41 -0.41
CA ILE A 297 -0.51 0.10 0.70
C ILE A 297 -0.33 -1.42 0.83
N ASN A 298 -1.41 -2.19 0.78
CA ASN A 298 -1.36 -3.65 0.85
C ASN A 298 -0.58 -4.25 -0.34
N LEU A 299 -0.80 -3.77 -1.57
CA LEU A 299 -0.06 -4.21 -2.74
C LEU A 299 1.44 -3.92 -2.62
N ALA A 300 1.81 -2.73 -2.14
CA ALA A 300 3.21 -2.37 -1.90
C ALA A 300 3.85 -3.26 -0.83
N LEU A 301 3.14 -3.55 0.26
CA LEU A 301 3.60 -4.45 1.32
C LEU A 301 3.79 -5.88 0.81
N CYS A 302 2.82 -6.40 0.05
CA CYS A 302 2.91 -7.72 -0.58
C CYS A 302 4.12 -7.81 -1.52
N PHE A 303 4.37 -6.76 -2.32
CA PHE A 303 5.54 -6.70 -3.18
C PHE A 303 6.86 -6.74 -2.38
N MET A 304 6.96 -5.95 -1.30
CA MET A 304 8.14 -5.94 -0.44
C MET A 304 8.38 -7.30 0.22
N ILE A 305 7.34 -7.94 0.74
CA ILE A 305 7.43 -9.26 1.37
C ILE A 305 7.88 -10.30 0.33
N THR A 306 7.28 -10.29 -0.86
CA THR A 306 7.64 -11.20 -1.95
C THR A 306 9.11 -11.03 -2.35
N ALA A 307 9.57 -9.79 -2.52
CA ALA A 307 10.96 -9.48 -2.85
C ALA A 307 11.93 -9.95 -1.75
N ALA A 308 11.60 -9.73 -0.47
CA ALA A 308 12.40 -10.18 0.66
C ALA A 308 12.51 -11.71 0.72
N VAL A 309 11.40 -12.42 0.52
CA VAL A 309 11.38 -13.90 0.49
C VAL A 309 12.23 -14.43 -0.66
N LEU A 310 12.08 -13.88 -1.87
CA LEU A 310 12.86 -14.29 -3.03
C LEU A 310 14.36 -14.04 -2.83
N LEU A 311 14.72 -12.92 -2.24
CA LEU A 311 16.10 -12.59 -1.90
C LEU A 311 16.68 -13.60 -0.89
N MET A 312 15.92 -13.92 0.16
CA MET A 312 16.29 -14.91 1.17
C MET A 312 16.51 -16.29 0.52
N VAL A 313 15.58 -16.74 -0.32
CA VAL A 313 15.67 -18.01 -1.04
C VAL A 313 16.91 -18.04 -1.95
N TYR A 314 17.14 -16.96 -2.69
CA TYR A 314 18.34 -16.82 -3.54
C TYR A 314 19.63 -16.98 -2.75
N PHE A 315 19.78 -16.26 -1.63
CA PHE A 315 20.96 -16.38 -0.77
C PHE A 315 21.11 -17.77 -0.14
N ALA A 316 19.98 -18.37 0.31
CA ALA A 316 19.99 -19.71 0.88
C ALA A 316 20.47 -20.76 -0.14
N ILE A 317 19.94 -20.73 -1.36
CA ILE A 317 20.35 -21.64 -2.45
C ILE A 317 21.84 -21.47 -2.76
N ASN A 318 22.33 -20.23 -2.93
CA ASN A 318 23.73 -19.97 -3.25
C ASN A 318 24.66 -20.41 -2.13
N ARG A 319 24.28 -20.17 -0.86
CA ARG A 319 25.07 -20.63 0.29
C ARG A 319 25.14 -22.16 0.36
N TYR A 320 24.01 -22.83 0.12
CA TYR A 320 23.94 -24.29 0.13
C TYR A 320 24.79 -24.91 -0.98
N GLN A 321 24.75 -24.36 -2.18
CA GLN A 321 25.54 -24.84 -3.31
C GLN A 321 27.03 -24.69 -3.07
N ARG A 322 27.49 -23.49 -2.62
CA ARG A 322 28.91 -23.29 -2.27
C ARG A 322 29.39 -24.27 -1.21
N ARG A 323 28.52 -24.67 -0.29
CA ARG A 323 28.87 -25.68 0.72
C ARG A 323 28.99 -27.06 0.11
N LEU A 324 28.06 -27.42 -0.79
CA LEU A 324 28.13 -28.70 -1.51
C LEU A 324 29.41 -28.78 -2.39
N GLU A 325 29.69 -27.74 -3.16
CA GLU A 325 30.92 -27.67 -3.98
C GLU A 325 32.17 -27.83 -3.13
N LYS A 326 32.23 -27.13 -2.00
CA LYS A 326 33.37 -27.23 -1.08
C LYS A 326 33.52 -28.65 -0.50
N MET A 327 32.43 -29.29 -0.13
CA MET A 327 32.44 -30.68 0.37
C MET A 327 32.85 -31.68 -0.72
N ALA A 328 32.43 -31.42 -1.97
CA ALA A 328 32.76 -32.27 -3.11
C ALA A 328 34.18 -32.12 -3.63
N THR A 329 34.89 -30.99 -3.35
CA THR A 329 36.17 -30.66 -3.96
C THR A 329 37.33 -30.57 -2.96
N THR A 330 37.06 -30.62 -1.63
CA THR A 330 38.09 -30.44 -0.61
C THR A 330 38.18 -31.65 0.31
N ASP A 331 39.38 -32.09 0.65
CA ASP A 331 39.63 -33.11 1.68
C ASP A 331 39.45 -32.48 3.08
N ASN A 332 38.55 -33.08 3.88
CA ASN A 332 38.16 -32.51 5.17
C ASN A 332 39.24 -32.52 6.23
N LEU A 333 40.22 -33.44 6.16
CA LEU A 333 41.26 -33.56 7.14
C LEU A 333 42.40 -32.54 6.87
N THR A 334 42.82 -32.43 5.60
CA THR A 334 44.01 -31.64 5.23
C THR A 334 43.63 -30.25 4.67
N GLY A 335 42.38 -30.07 4.24
CA GLY A 335 41.92 -28.83 3.59
C GLY A 335 42.63 -28.58 2.23
N LEU A 336 43.28 -29.60 1.63
CA LEU A 336 43.73 -29.60 0.26
C LEU A 336 42.61 -29.97 -0.70
N ALA A 337 42.80 -29.88 -2.01
CA ALA A 337 41.89 -30.47 -2.97
C ALA A 337 41.81 -31.99 -2.72
N ASN A 338 40.65 -32.56 -2.95
CA ASN A 338 40.47 -34.00 -2.97
C ASN A 338 40.77 -34.54 -4.38
N ARG A 339 40.84 -35.86 -4.50
CA ARG A 339 41.16 -36.55 -5.78
C ARG A 339 40.18 -36.13 -6.90
N HIS A 340 38.89 -36.01 -6.62
CA HIS A 340 37.90 -35.61 -7.63
C HIS A 340 38.14 -34.18 -8.17
N ALA A 341 38.48 -33.25 -7.28
CA ALA A 341 38.83 -31.88 -7.71
C ALA A 341 40.09 -31.86 -8.57
N LEU A 342 41.09 -32.67 -8.20
CA LEU A 342 42.34 -32.73 -8.96
C LEU A 342 42.14 -33.29 -10.37
N GLU A 343 41.32 -34.36 -10.54
CA GLU A 343 41.04 -34.94 -11.86
C GLU A 343 40.47 -33.89 -12.81
N LEU A 344 39.53 -33.03 -12.31
CA LEU A 344 38.98 -31.94 -13.10
C LEU A 344 40.02 -30.84 -13.45
N LEU A 345 40.85 -30.47 -12.49
CA LEU A 345 41.87 -29.43 -12.67
C LEU A 345 43.06 -29.91 -13.53
N LEU A 346 43.39 -31.21 -13.46
CA LEU A 346 44.43 -31.83 -14.29
C LEU A 346 44.02 -31.84 -15.76
N ASP A 347 42.77 -32.20 -16.06
CA ASP A 347 42.23 -32.16 -17.43
C ASP A 347 42.33 -30.73 -18.04
N GLN A 348 42.02 -29.71 -17.24
CA GLN A 348 42.21 -28.32 -17.67
C GLN A 348 43.69 -27.97 -17.85
N GLY A 349 44.58 -28.38 -16.90
CA GLY A 349 45.97 -28.08 -16.89
C GLY A 349 46.70 -28.70 -18.08
N THR A 350 46.43 -29.96 -18.41
CA THR A 350 47.05 -30.66 -19.57
C THR A 350 46.60 -30.04 -20.90
N ARG A 351 45.33 -29.70 -21.07
CA ARG A 351 44.87 -29.00 -22.28
C ARG A 351 45.48 -27.61 -22.44
N GLU A 352 45.70 -26.89 -21.33
CA GLU A 352 46.32 -25.56 -21.34
C GLU A 352 47.83 -25.69 -21.70
N ALA A 353 48.50 -26.66 -21.11
CA ALA A 353 49.92 -26.96 -21.36
C ALA A 353 50.15 -27.32 -22.84
N SER A 354 49.37 -28.24 -23.42
CA SER A 354 49.46 -28.64 -24.83
C SER A 354 49.21 -27.47 -25.79
N ARG A 355 48.21 -26.62 -25.48
CA ARG A 355 47.85 -25.50 -26.37
C ARG A 355 48.85 -24.35 -26.34
N GLN A 356 49.47 -24.10 -25.16
CA GLN A 356 50.42 -22.99 -24.97
C GLN A 356 51.87 -23.42 -25.03
N HIS A 357 52.17 -24.73 -25.19
CA HIS A 357 53.47 -25.33 -25.08
C HIS A 357 54.22 -24.98 -23.78
N ASN A 358 53.48 -24.76 -22.70
CA ASN A 358 54.02 -24.47 -21.38
C ASN A 358 54.35 -25.77 -20.64
N PRO A 359 55.53 -25.88 -19.96
CA PRO A 359 55.86 -27.07 -19.21
C PRO A 359 54.87 -27.29 -18.04
N LEU A 360 54.43 -28.53 -17.87
CA LEU A 360 53.57 -29.00 -16.79
C LEU A 360 54.28 -30.17 -16.09
N CYS A 361 54.41 -30.11 -14.78
CA CYS A 361 54.99 -31.19 -14.00
C CYS A 361 54.03 -31.70 -12.91
N ALA A 362 54.19 -32.95 -12.56
CA ALA A 362 53.52 -33.52 -11.38
C ALA A 362 54.54 -34.06 -10.38
N ILE A 363 54.24 -33.90 -9.10
CA ILE A 363 54.99 -34.48 -7.98
C ILE A 363 54.01 -35.31 -7.16
N MET A 364 54.33 -36.58 -6.95
CA MET A 364 53.60 -37.43 -6.02
C MET A 364 54.43 -37.66 -4.79
N PHE A 365 53.90 -37.29 -3.63
CA PHE A 365 54.52 -37.54 -2.32
C PHE A 365 53.77 -38.63 -1.58
N ASP A 366 54.51 -39.42 -0.78
CA ASP A 366 53.93 -40.40 0.13
C ASP A 366 54.71 -40.35 1.45
N ILE A 367 53.99 -40.42 2.58
CA ILE A 367 54.61 -40.37 3.91
C ILE A 367 55.22 -41.73 4.22
N ASP A 368 56.54 -41.72 4.39
CA ASP A 368 57.28 -42.93 4.68
C ASP A 368 56.87 -43.60 6.01
N PHE A 369 56.63 -44.90 5.95
CA PHE A 369 56.23 -45.70 7.10
C PHE A 369 54.97 -45.24 7.80
N PHE A 370 54.02 -44.60 7.14
CA PHE A 370 52.81 -44.04 7.72
C PHE A 370 51.97 -45.07 8.47
N LYS A 371 51.85 -46.29 7.96
CA LYS A 371 51.19 -47.39 8.65
C LYS A 371 51.83 -47.70 10.00
N LYS A 372 53.18 -47.75 10.03
CA LYS A 372 53.91 -47.99 11.29
C LYS A 372 53.73 -46.85 12.30
N LEU A 373 53.59 -45.61 11.82
CA LEU A 373 53.25 -44.47 12.68
C LEU A 373 51.88 -44.66 13.32
N ASN A 374 50.85 -44.98 12.52
CA ASN A 374 49.50 -45.24 13.00
C ASN A 374 49.47 -46.43 14.00
N ASP A 375 50.15 -47.55 13.68
CA ASP A 375 50.17 -48.73 14.50
C ASP A 375 50.87 -48.49 15.87
N SER A 376 51.89 -47.57 15.89
CA SER A 376 52.67 -47.30 17.10
C SER A 376 52.14 -46.13 17.95
N ARG A 377 51.47 -45.14 17.34
CA ARG A 377 51.10 -43.87 17.99
C ARG A 377 49.60 -43.56 17.88
N GLY A 378 48.82 -44.44 17.21
CA GLY A 378 47.38 -44.26 16.96
C GLY A 378 47.06 -43.38 15.76
N HIS A 379 45.80 -43.45 15.30
CA HIS A 379 45.34 -42.71 14.10
C HIS A 379 45.39 -41.20 14.27
N LEU A 380 45.25 -40.67 15.48
CA LEU A 380 45.32 -39.23 15.74
C LEU A 380 46.75 -38.70 15.40
N ALA A 381 47.78 -39.49 15.65
CA ALA A 381 49.15 -39.16 15.27
C ALA A 381 49.34 -39.10 13.76
N GLY A 382 48.74 -40.04 13.04
CA GLY A 382 48.72 -40.01 11.57
C GLY A 382 47.95 -38.82 10.99
N ASP A 383 46.81 -38.49 11.59
CA ASP A 383 46.01 -37.33 11.16
C ASP A 383 46.82 -36.01 11.33
N LEU A 384 47.49 -35.82 12.46
CA LEU A 384 48.38 -34.66 12.68
C LEU A 384 49.57 -34.63 11.72
N ALA A 385 50.17 -35.77 11.38
CA ALA A 385 51.20 -35.86 10.38
C ALA A 385 50.67 -35.47 8.98
N LEU A 386 49.50 -35.95 8.58
CA LEU A 386 48.86 -35.59 7.32
C LEU A 386 48.57 -34.08 7.25
N GLN A 387 48.02 -33.49 8.32
CA GLN A 387 47.77 -32.04 8.41
C GLN A 387 49.08 -31.24 8.36
N GLY A 388 50.11 -31.67 9.01
CA GLY A 388 51.41 -31.01 9.00
C GLY A 388 52.09 -31.05 7.62
N VAL A 389 52.09 -32.21 6.96
CA VAL A 389 52.55 -32.33 5.58
C VAL A 389 51.73 -31.43 4.65
N ALA A 390 50.42 -31.45 4.77
CA ALA A 390 49.56 -30.60 3.95
C ALA A 390 49.83 -29.10 4.16
N ALA A 391 50.10 -28.67 5.39
CA ALA A 391 50.49 -27.28 5.70
C ALA A 391 51.81 -26.92 5.03
N THR A 392 52.82 -27.79 5.13
CA THR A 392 54.12 -27.59 4.47
C THR A 392 54.00 -27.50 2.95
N LEU A 393 53.11 -28.31 2.35
CA LEU A 393 52.83 -28.24 0.91
C LEU A 393 52.17 -26.88 0.56
N LYS A 394 51.15 -26.46 1.29
CA LYS A 394 50.49 -25.17 1.05
C LYS A 394 51.45 -23.98 1.12
N GLU A 395 52.34 -23.96 2.08
CA GLU A 395 53.35 -22.90 2.25
C GLU A 395 54.42 -22.87 1.18
N SER A 396 54.69 -24.04 0.54
CA SER A 396 55.78 -24.20 -0.42
C SER A 396 55.33 -23.95 -1.86
N LEU A 397 54.02 -23.89 -2.11
CA LEU A 397 53.40 -23.81 -3.43
C LEU A 397 52.89 -22.42 -3.75
N ARG A 398 52.85 -22.07 -5.03
CA ARG A 398 52.25 -20.83 -5.55
C ARG A 398 50.73 -21.01 -5.65
N ILE A 399 49.99 -19.89 -5.78
CA ILE A 399 48.54 -19.90 -6.00
C ILE A 399 48.16 -20.64 -7.29
N SER A 400 49.02 -20.64 -8.30
CA SER A 400 48.84 -21.34 -9.57
C SER A 400 48.97 -22.85 -9.48
N ASP A 401 49.66 -23.34 -8.45
CA ASP A 401 49.98 -24.76 -8.27
C ASP A 401 48.83 -25.45 -7.51
N ILE A 402 48.60 -26.70 -7.81
CA ILE A 402 47.48 -27.46 -7.24
C ILE A 402 48.05 -28.55 -6.34
N ALA A 403 47.64 -28.54 -5.06
CA ALA A 403 47.96 -29.61 -4.12
C ALA A 403 46.70 -30.39 -3.78
N CYS A 404 46.79 -31.69 -3.83
CA CYS A 404 45.68 -32.61 -3.59
C CYS A 404 46.12 -33.73 -2.63
N ARG A 405 45.23 -34.17 -1.75
CA ARG A 405 45.33 -35.46 -1.11
C ARG A 405 44.80 -36.52 -2.05
N TRP A 406 45.73 -37.32 -2.64
CA TRP A 406 45.43 -38.30 -3.68
C TRP A 406 44.91 -39.62 -3.12
N GLY A 407 45.46 -40.06 -1.99
CA GLY A 407 45.10 -41.29 -1.29
C GLY A 407 45.15 -41.13 0.21
N GLY A 408 45.24 -42.22 0.95
CA GLY A 408 45.31 -42.22 2.40
C GLY A 408 46.46 -41.37 2.98
N GLU A 409 47.69 -41.61 2.46
CA GLU A 409 48.95 -40.99 2.87
C GLU A 409 49.68 -40.32 1.71
N GLU A 410 49.01 -40.26 0.53
CA GLU A 410 49.58 -39.79 -0.74
C GLU A 410 49.07 -38.38 -1.07
N PHE A 411 49.97 -37.54 -1.56
CA PHE A 411 49.70 -36.17 -2.00
C PHE A 411 50.21 -36.01 -3.43
N LEU A 412 49.37 -35.47 -4.32
CA LEU A 412 49.71 -35.17 -5.71
C LEU A 412 49.70 -33.67 -5.93
N ILE A 413 50.76 -33.16 -6.51
CA ILE A 413 50.94 -31.75 -6.82
C ILE A 413 51.09 -31.58 -8.32
N ILE A 414 50.39 -30.60 -8.88
CA ILE A 414 50.48 -30.18 -10.27
C ILE A 414 51.11 -28.79 -10.31
N LEU A 415 52.24 -28.67 -11.00
CA LEU A 415 53.01 -27.45 -11.17
C LEU A 415 52.82 -26.92 -12.59
N LYS A 416 52.19 -25.77 -12.70
CA LYS A 416 51.99 -25.11 -14.01
C LYS A 416 53.22 -24.28 -14.37
N SER A 417 53.56 -24.23 -15.67
CA SER A 417 54.67 -23.44 -16.22
C SER A 417 55.99 -23.67 -15.45
N THR A 418 56.26 -24.95 -15.13
CA THR A 418 57.48 -25.38 -14.35
C THR A 418 58.15 -26.54 -15.06
N ASP A 419 59.43 -26.41 -15.35
CA ASP A 419 60.21 -27.46 -15.95
C ASP A 419 60.56 -28.55 -14.93
N LEU A 420 61.00 -29.73 -15.44
CA LEU A 420 61.30 -30.90 -14.63
C LEU A 420 62.42 -30.62 -13.59
N SER A 421 63.46 -29.84 -13.95
CA SER A 421 64.56 -29.49 -13.06
C SER A 421 64.08 -28.63 -11.88
N ALA A 422 63.24 -27.60 -12.16
CA ALA A 422 62.60 -26.76 -11.12
C ALA A 422 61.64 -27.56 -10.24
N ALA A 423 60.84 -28.45 -10.84
CA ALA A 423 59.91 -29.32 -10.10
C ALA A 423 60.67 -30.27 -9.15
N THR A 424 61.78 -30.86 -9.61
CA THR A 424 62.60 -31.72 -8.79
C THR A 424 63.31 -30.97 -7.65
N ARG A 425 63.82 -29.75 -7.89
CA ARG A 425 64.35 -28.88 -6.82
C ARG A 425 63.28 -28.54 -5.79
N LEU A 426 62.07 -28.20 -6.23
CA LEU A 426 60.98 -27.91 -5.33
C LEU A 426 60.55 -29.12 -4.50
N ALA A 427 60.47 -30.30 -5.14
CA ALA A 427 60.21 -31.57 -4.43
C ALA A 427 61.21 -31.87 -3.34
N ASN A 428 62.50 -31.67 -3.63
CA ASN A 428 63.58 -31.85 -2.65
C ASN A 428 63.51 -30.82 -1.53
N SER A 429 63.23 -29.58 -1.82
CA SER A 429 62.96 -28.52 -0.78
C SER A 429 61.86 -28.88 0.15
N ILE A 430 60.71 -29.30 -0.40
CA ILE A 430 59.56 -29.73 0.37
C ILE A 430 59.86 -30.95 1.26
N ARG A 431 60.52 -31.98 0.66
CA ARG A 431 61.00 -33.16 1.40
C ARG A 431 61.85 -32.78 2.60
N ALA A 432 62.91 -31.92 2.36
CA ALA A 432 63.81 -31.48 3.42
C ALA A 432 63.11 -30.66 4.53
N ARG A 433 62.14 -29.83 4.16
CA ARG A 433 61.29 -29.09 5.14
C ARG A 433 60.48 -30.04 5.98
N ILE A 434 59.79 -31.06 5.39
CA ILE A 434 59.08 -32.08 6.10
C ILE A 434 59.94 -32.87 7.05
N GLU A 435 61.13 -33.31 6.61
CA GLU A 435 62.12 -34.03 7.43
C GLU A 435 62.61 -33.23 8.63
N ALA A 436 62.81 -31.91 8.46
CA ALA A 436 63.16 -30.98 9.53
C ALA A 436 62.09 -30.66 10.51
N GLN A 437 60.84 -30.82 10.14
CA GLN A 437 59.68 -30.43 10.93
C GLN A 437 59.41 -31.46 12.05
N ARG A 438 58.97 -30.97 13.21
CA ARG A 438 58.57 -31.80 14.34
C ARG A 438 57.09 -31.51 14.62
N TYR A 439 56.29 -32.55 14.57
CA TYR A 439 54.86 -32.48 14.86
C TYR A 439 54.66 -32.88 16.30
N ASP A 440 54.10 -31.97 17.12
CA ASP A 440 53.88 -32.27 18.54
C ASP A 440 52.54 -33.02 18.72
N ILE A 441 52.63 -34.18 19.37
CA ILE A 441 51.50 -34.99 19.73
C ILE A 441 51.54 -35.22 21.24
N ASN A 442 50.70 -34.49 21.96
CA ASN A 442 50.59 -34.59 23.44
C ASN A 442 51.98 -34.50 24.16
N GLY A 443 52.81 -33.54 23.72
CA GLY A 443 54.14 -33.33 24.29
C GLY A 443 55.22 -34.26 23.78
N SER A 444 54.95 -35.11 22.80
CA SER A 444 55.92 -36.03 22.18
C SER A 444 56.14 -35.68 20.72
N PRO A 445 57.25 -35.06 20.31
CA PRO A 445 57.54 -34.67 18.93
C PRO A 445 57.72 -35.90 18.03
N ILE A 446 57.04 -35.89 16.89
CA ILE A 446 57.15 -36.90 15.83
C ILE A 446 57.86 -36.28 14.64
N ALA A 447 58.77 -37.00 14.05
CA ALA A 447 59.37 -36.72 12.75
C ALA A 447 58.81 -37.69 11.73
N VAL A 448 58.49 -37.20 10.57
CA VAL A 448 58.14 -38.02 9.38
C VAL A 448 59.04 -37.62 8.22
N THR A 449 59.22 -38.56 7.34
CA THR A 449 59.93 -38.33 6.04
C THR A 449 58.92 -38.62 4.92
N VAL A 450 59.20 -38.10 3.76
CA VAL A 450 58.39 -38.37 2.56
C VAL A 450 59.29 -38.81 1.40
N SER A 451 58.78 -39.72 0.62
CA SER A 451 59.35 -40.08 -0.68
C SER A 451 58.57 -39.40 -1.78
N ALA A 452 59.21 -39.03 -2.89
CA ALA A 452 58.55 -38.38 -3.99
C ALA A 452 58.96 -38.88 -5.35
N GLY A 453 58.04 -38.93 -6.30
CA GLY A 453 58.24 -39.12 -7.73
C GLY A 453 57.91 -37.83 -8.48
N VAL A 454 58.70 -37.43 -9.47
CA VAL A 454 58.53 -36.22 -10.27
C VAL A 454 58.64 -36.54 -11.76
N ALA A 455 57.64 -36.19 -12.53
CA ALA A 455 57.67 -36.31 -13.98
C ALA A 455 57.14 -35.05 -14.67
N ALA A 456 57.59 -34.83 -15.90
CA ALA A 456 56.99 -33.80 -16.78
C ALA A 456 55.94 -34.41 -17.68
N TYR A 457 54.86 -33.66 -17.90
CA TYR A 457 53.83 -34.02 -18.85
C TYR A 457 54.39 -33.97 -20.28
N ARG A 458 54.05 -34.99 -21.06
CA ARG A 458 54.47 -35.08 -22.48
C ARG A 458 53.24 -34.68 -23.33
N GLU A 459 53.52 -33.99 -24.42
CA GLU A 459 52.46 -33.55 -25.35
C GLU A 459 51.66 -34.79 -25.84
N ASP A 460 50.34 -34.67 -25.84
CA ASP A 460 49.40 -35.72 -26.21
C ASP A 460 49.40 -37.00 -25.36
N GLU A 461 50.05 -36.99 -24.20
CA GLU A 461 50.03 -38.09 -23.25
C GLU A 461 48.66 -38.16 -22.52
N LEU A 462 48.14 -39.40 -22.38
CA LEU A 462 46.96 -39.61 -21.53
C LEU A 462 47.30 -39.33 -20.07
N GLN A 463 46.40 -38.68 -19.37
CA GLN A 463 46.60 -38.29 -17.96
C GLN A 463 46.91 -39.50 -17.05
N GLU A 464 46.27 -40.62 -17.30
CA GLU A 464 46.51 -41.88 -16.58
C GLU A 464 47.92 -42.39 -16.74
N ILE A 465 48.50 -42.25 -17.96
CA ILE A 465 49.88 -42.62 -18.24
C ILE A 465 50.85 -41.65 -17.53
N PHE A 466 50.56 -40.34 -17.58
CA PHE A 466 51.31 -39.30 -16.87
C PHE A 466 51.42 -39.61 -15.38
N ILE A 467 50.25 -39.80 -14.71
CA ILE A 467 50.19 -40.11 -13.27
C ILE A 467 50.87 -41.44 -12.95
N SER A 468 50.71 -42.48 -13.80
CA SER A 468 51.39 -43.76 -13.61
C SER A 468 52.93 -43.65 -13.67
N ARG A 469 53.49 -42.76 -14.51
CA ARG A 469 54.91 -42.48 -14.53
C ARG A 469 55.37 -41.81 -13.24
N VAL A 470 54.62 -40.86 -12.72
CA VAL A 470 54.95 -40.21 -11.45
C VAL A 470 54.95 -41.22 -10.29
N ASP A 471 53.91 -42.11 -10.27
CA ASP A 471 53.79 -43.17 -9.26
C ASP A 471 55.00 -44.20 -9.36
N ALA A 472 55.38 -44.60 -10.57
CA ALA A 472 56.51 -45.48 -10.76
C ALA A 472 57.83 -44.89 -10.19
N LEU A 473 58.03 -43.57 -10.35
CA LEU A 473 59.19 -42.85 -9.78
C LEU A 473 59.11 -42.74 -8.25
N LEU A 474 57.88 -42.55 -7.69
CA LEU A 474 57.68 -42.60 -6.25
C LEU A 474 57.96 -43.98 -5.69
N TYR A 475 57.57 -45.03 -6.39
CA TYR A 475 57.83 -46.40 -6.00
C TYR A 475 59.38 -46.67 -6.04
N GLN A 476 60.07 -46.14 -7.04
CA GLN A 476 61.53 -46.19 -7.11
C GLN A 476 62.19 -45.51 -5.89
N ALA A 477 61.73 -44.29 -5.53
CA ALA A 477 62.19 -43.57 -4.35
C ALA A 477 62.00 -44.39 -3.03
N LYS A 478 60.90 -45.09 -2.89
CA LYS A 478 60.66 -46.00 -1.76
C LYS A 478 61.55 -47.20 -1.73
N ARG A 479 61.90 -47.78 -2.91
CA ARG A 479 62.79 -48.96 -3.01
C ARG A 479 64.26 -48.61 -2.76
N GLU A 480 64.72 -47.45 -3.18
CA GLU A 480 66.07 -46.98 -3.03
C GLU A 480 66.45 -46.50 -1.61
N GLY A 481 65.52 -46.63 -0.66
CA GLY A 481 65.85 -46.34 0.76
C GLY A 481 65.02 -45.21 1.36
N ARG A 482 63.93 -44.74 0.66
CA ARG A 482 63.01 -43.70 1.12
C ARG A 482 63.67 -42.34 1.36
N ASN A 483 62.85 -41.36 1.88
CA ASN A 483 63.28 -39.98 2.18
C ASN A 483 64.10 -39.35 1.03
N ARG A 484 63.63 -39.50 -0.19
CA ARG A 484 64.22 -38.98 -1.41
C ARG A 484 63.24 -38.63 -2.50
N VAL A 485 63.76 -37.96 -3.50
CA VAL A 485 63.03 -37.60 -4.71
C VAL A 485 63.66 -38.34 -5.90
N CYS A 486 62.87 -39.09 -6.65
CA CYS A 486 63.27 -39.65 -7.95
C CYS A 486 62.52 -38.84 -9.05
N GLY A 487 63.28 -38.30 -9.99
CA GLY A 487 62.81 -37.62 -11.18
C GLY A 487 63.17 -38.39 -12.45
N GLU A 488 62.50 -38.10 -13.54
CA GLU A 488 62.92 -38.60 -14.86
C GLU A 488 64.32 -38.16 -15.19
N ILE A 489 65.07 -39.04 -15.80
CA ILE A 489 66.42 -38.72 -16.34
C ILE A 489 66.17 -37.90 -17.60
N VAL A 490 66.64 -36.68 -17.62
CA VAL A 490 66.64 -35.87 -18.85
C VAL A 490 67.91 -36.37 -19.64
N ASP A 491 67.64 -37.21 -20.63
CA ASP A 491 68.72 -37.55 -21.58
C ASP A 491 69.08 -36.31 -22.39
N HIS A 492 70.14 -35.62 -21.97
CA HIS A 492 70.68 -34.44 -22.69
C HIS A 492 71.45 -34.81 -23.95
N ASP A 493 71.50 -36.10 -24.37
CA ASP A 493 72.40 -36.56 -25.43
C ASP A 493 71.75 -36.89 -26.78
N VAL A 494 70.53 -36.37 -27.09
CA VAL A 494 69.90 -36.62 -28.40
C VAL A 494 69.75 -35.33 -29.22
N ILE A 495 70.58 -34.33 -29.05
CA ILE A 495 70.63 -33.21 -30.01
C ILE A 495 72.10 -33.02 -30.44
N GLN A 496 72.68 -34.03 -31.08
CA GLN A 496 73.80 -33.92 -32.02
C GLN A 496 73.85 -35.22 -32.87
N ALA A 497 73.03 -35.29 -33.90
CA ALA A 497 73.34 -36.07 -35.09
C ALA A 497 72.52 -35.53 -36.24
#